data_b22fa6c3aee207d9aa39435d5d389390
#
_entry.id   b22fa6c3aee207d9aa39435d5d389390
#
_cell.length_a   1.000
_cell.length_b   1.000
_cell.length_c   1.000
_cell.angle_alpha   90.00
_cell.angle_beta   90.00
_cell.angle_gamma   90.00
#
_symmetry.space_group_name_H-M   'P 1'
#
loop_
_entity.id
_entity.type
_entity.pdbx_description
1 polymer ?
#
loop_
_entity_poly.entity_id
_entity_poly.type
_entity_poly.pdbx_seq_one_letter_code
_entity_poly.pdbx_strand_id
1 'polypeptide(L)'
;MKKWYKSAFCKGILILLAGISVTVLSICLSIGLVYPGQNYEELFTKKTEKHYEDTRGFSKQVWNETGELLRFLESKNLLEKDGKEDLTQAVTVEDLKNTGELKKGEGEFSFRLQDLLDRLDSGQNEIVVAQREDGTYHYMEFSEFIHASRQNEYLFPNEAETKKQQEAALKSMEEGIYLPSGKVLDKDGNTIYREVWFYNEPFDATIKTTAGKTMVELANNSEIFNGSLEQMQEALDAMKTRVASLKEVYDSYKSYFAQGNTNLSYLYVNYDTKQLESNQEATWENVGNGLPNMQETDKYVVVAPKLADCSTNMAKDGVALSDWQHMVQSSLNYPENFRLIISVDTDYPIQDSFYNWAESYERYAPYVDSAIVIGAGAALILLLSVIWLTAVAGRSNQQEELALTRFDKWKTEIWLCLIGCLGAPLVTEVIMAIEYYLYQINNYAESGYMESLRNGRISIAAFMGIGAGTFAAGLLFLVAYLSFVRRIKARNLWKNSICKWFLQSVAYIYKNRSSITK
;
A
#
# COMPACT_ATOMS: atom_id res chain seq x y z
N MET A 1 -51.60 13.49 37.72
CA MET A 1 -50.75 12.29 37.67
C MET A 1 -49.29 12.71 37.43
N LYS A 2 -48.35 12.35 38.33
CA LYS A 2 -46.91 12.62 38.14
C LYS A 2 -46.43 11.87 36.90
N LYS A 3 -45.92 12.60 35.92
CA LYS A 3 -45.39 12.02 34.66
C LYS A 3 -44.03 11.36 34.94
N TRP A 4 -44.03 10.16 35.50
CA TRP A 4 -42.88 9.39 36.00
C TRP A 4 -41.76 9.29 34.95
N TYR A 5 -42.08 9.25 33.65
CA TYR A 5 -41.16 9.18 32.54
C TYR A 5 -40.26 10.45 32.37
N LYS A 6 -40.58 11.55 33.06
CA LYS A 6 -39.76 12.78 33.10
C LYS A 6 -38.88 12.85 34.35
N SER A 7 -38.94 11.85 35.24
CA SER A 7 -38.18 11.83 36.50
C SER A 7 -36.68 11.75 36.24
N ALA A 8 -35.87 12.31 37.16
CA ALA A 8 -34.41 12.22 37.10
C ALA A 8 -33.92 10.76 37.13
N PHE A 9 -34.61 9.91 37.89
CA PHE A 9 -34.31 8.48 37.98
C PHE A 9 -34.48 7.76 36.63
N CYS A 10 -35.61 7.96 35.95
CA CYS A 10 -35.86 7.38 34.64
C CYS A 10 -34.82 7.82 33.59
N LYS A 11 -34.46 9.11 33.61
CA LYS A 11 -33.39 9.63 32.72
C LYS A 11 -32.04 9.02 33.05
N GLY A 12 -31.69 8.84 34.32
CA GLY A 12 -30.45 8.18 34.76
C GLY A 12 -30.36 6.74 34.25
N ILE A 13 -31.43 5.97 34.35
CA ILE A 13 -31.51 4.61 33.81
C ILE A 13 -31.31 4.61 32.29
N LEU A 14 -31.98 5.51 31.57
CA LEU A 14 -31.85 5.58 30.11
C LEU A 14 -30.43 6.01 29.65
N ILE A 15 -29.79 6.90 30.40
CA ILE A 15 -28.38 7.27 30.14
C ILE A 15 -27.47 6.05 30.35
N LEU A 16 -27.68 5.31 31.42
CA LEU A 16 -26.92 4.08 31.71
C LEU A 16 -27.13 3.02 30.63
N LEU A 17 -28.40 2.79 30.26
CA LEU A 17 -28.77 1.86 29.19
C LEU A 17 -28.14 2.24 27.87
N ALA A 18 -28.14 3.52 27.50
CA ALA A 18 -27.52 4.01 26.30
C ALA A 18 -25.99 3.81 26.34
N GLY A 19 -25.33 4.08 27.50
CA GLY A 19 -23.89 3.81 27.66
C GLY A 19 -23.54 2.33 27.51
N ILE A 20 -24.32 1.45 28.15
CA ILE A 20 -24.16 -0.01 28.03
C ILE A 20 -24.37 -0.43 26.56
N SER A 21 -25.38 0.12 25.88
CA SER A 21 -25.67 -0.23 24.49
C SER A 21 -24.55 0.18 23.55
N VAL A 22 -23.92 1.35 23.75
CA VAL A 22 -22.73 1.77 22.98
C VAL A 22 -21.58 0.79 23.19
N THR A 23 -21.32 0.40 24.45
CA THR A 23 -20.26 -0.56 24.78
C THR A 23 -20.49 -1.92 24.13
N VAL A 24 -21.72 -2.45 24.23
CA VAL A 24 -22.07 -3.74 23.62
C VAL A 24 -21.93 -3.67 22.10
N LEU A 25 -22.40 -2.59 21.49
CA LEU A 25 -22.27 -2.38 20.04
C LEU A 25 -20.80 -2.32 19.62
N SER A 26 -19.96 -1.60 20.35
CA SER A 26 -18.52 -1.49 20.08
C SER A 26 -17.82 -2.86 20.19
N ILE A 27 -18.11 -3.64 21.21
CA ILE A 27 -17.58 -5.01 21.35
C ILE A 27 -18.03 -5.90 20.19
N CYS A 28 -19.32 -5.84 19.82
CA CYS A 28 -19.85 -6.62 18.71
C CYS A 28 -19.18 -6.24 17.37
N LEU A 29 -18.97 -4.93 17.12
CA LEU A 29 -18.24 -4.44 15.95
C LEU A 29 -16.78 -4.91 15.97
N SER A 30 -16.10 -4.85 17.12
CA SER A 30 -14.72 -5.31 17.27
C SER A 30 -14.58 -6.81 17.00
N ILE A 31 -15.54 -7.63 17.43
CA ILE A 31 -15.58 -9.07 17.09
C ILE A 31 -15.67 -9.23 15.56
N GLY A 32 -16.54 -8.47 14.90
CA GLY A 32 -16.68 -8.50 13.44
C GLY A 32 -15.40 -8.08 12.72
N LEU A 33 -14.66 -7.09 13.23
CA LEU A 33 -13.39 -6.62 12.65
C LEU A 33 -12.25 -7.65 12.76
N VAL A 34 -12.24 -8.44 13.82
CA VAL A 34 -11.17 -9.42 14.08
C VAL A 34 -11.48 -10.77 13.42
N TYR A 35 -12.71 -10.97 13.00
CA TYR A 35 -13.19 -12.23 12.46
C TYR A 35 -12.71 -12.44 11.00
N PRO A 36 -11.89 -13.47 10.72
CA PRO A 36 -11.22 -13.62 9.42
C PRO A 36 -12.07 -14.31 8.34
N GLY A 37 -13.32 -14.58 8.55
CA GLY A 37 -13.95 -15.64 7.76
C GLY A 37 -14.93 -15.25 6.67
N GLN A 38 -15.58 -14.09 6.70
CA GLN A 38 -16.78 -13.92 5.86
C GLN A 38 -16.99 -12.51 5.30
N ASN A 39 -17.71 -12.48 4.17
CA ASN A 39 -18.32 -11.29 3.63
C ASN A 39 -19.48 -10.87 4.55
N TYR A 40 -19.57 -9.60 4.93
CA TYR A 40 -20.65 -9.09 5.80
C TYR A 40 -22.06 -9.32 5.24
N GLU A 41 -22.21 -9.45 3.92
CA GLU A 41 -23.48 -9.82 3.30
C GLU A 41 -23.93 -11.22 3.70
N GLU A 42 -22.99 -12.14 3.92
CA GLU A 42 -23.28 -13.52 4.32
C GLU A 42 -23.57 -13.64 5.80
N LEU A 43 -23.05 -12.74 6.64
CA LEU A 43 -23.34 -12.71 8.08
C LEU A 43 -24.84 -12.61 8.40
N PHE A 44 -25.64 -12.04 7.49
CA PHE A 44 -27.08 -11.90 7.65
C PHE A 44 -27.90 -13.00 6.96
N THR A 45 -27.28 -13.79 6.09
CA THR A 45 -27.97 -14.73 5.21
C THR A 45 -27.55 -16.19 5.38
N LYS A 46 -26.34 -16.43 5.87
CA LYS A 46 -25.81 -17.78 6.10
C LYS A 46 -25.38 -17.97 7.56
N LYS A 47 -25.44 -19.21 8.00
CA LYS A 47 -24.87 -19.63 9.27
C LYS A 47 -23.36 -19.69 9.16
N THR A 48 -22.67 -19.26 10.21
CA THR A 48 -21.20 -19.31 10.31
C THR A 48 -20.71 -20.75 10.04
N GLU A 49 -19.76 -20.92 9.14
CA GLU A 49 -19.15 -22.22 8.86
C GLU A 49 -18.45 -22.76 10.13
N LYS A 50 -18.39 -24.08 10.25
CA LYS A 50 -17.84 -24.70 11.44
C LYS A 50 -16.32 -24.59 11.50
N HIS A 51 -15.66 -24.70 10.33
CA HIS A 51 -14.20 -24.69 10.22
C HIS A 51 -13.73 -23.59 9.30
N TYR A 52 -12.54 -23.02 9.59
CA TYR A 52 -11.98 -21.91 8.83
C TYR A 52 -11.75 -22.27 7.37
N GLU A 53 -11.24 -23.46 7.10
CA GLU A 53 -10.94 -23.98 5.76
C GLU A 53 -12.16 -24.13 4.84
N ASP A 54 -13.37 -24.11 5.41
CA ASP A 54 -14.63 -24.15 4.66
C ASP A 54 -15.15 -22.74 4.29
N THR A 55 -14.44 -21.70 4.74
CA THR A 55 -14.88 -20.31 4.54
C THR A 55 -14.34 -19.73 3.23
N ARG A 56 -15.05 -18.71 2.72
CA ARG A 56 -14.55 -17.85 1.65
C ARG A 56 -13.25 -17.12 2.04
N GLY A 57 -13.11 -16.75 3.33
CA GLY A 57 -11.91 -16.10 3.85
C GLY A 57 -10.67 -16.94 3.69
N PHE A 58 -10.77 -18.25 3.95
CA PHE A 58 -9.68 -19.19 3.69
C PHE A 58 -9.29 -19.24 2.21
N SER A 59 -10.27 -19.41 1.32
CA SER A 59 -9.99 -19.42 -0.13
C SER A 59 -9.28 -18.16 -0.60
N LYS A 60 -9.65 -17.00 -0.02
CA LYS A 60 -9.04 -15.71 -0.31
C LYS A 60 -7.63 -15.59 0.26
N GLN A 61 -7.38 -16.14 1.46
CA GLN A 61 -6.04 -16.21 2.03
C GLN A 61 -5.12 -17.05 1.15
N VAL A 62 -5.55 -18.25 0.74
CA VAL A 62 -4.77 -19.10 -0.18
C VAL A 62 -4.48 -18.38 -1.49
N TRP A 63 -5.46 -17.64 -2.02
CA TRP A 63 -5.28 -16.85 -3.25
C TRP A 63 -4.24 -15.75 -3.07
N ASN A 64 -4.26 -15.00 -1.97
CA ASN A 64 -3.28 -13.96 -1.66
C ASN A 64 -1.88 -14.55 -1.49
N GLU A 65 -1.75 -15.62 -0.68
CA GLU A 65 -0.46 -16.30 -0.47
C GLU A 65 0.10 -16.89 -1.78
N THR A 66 -0.79 -17.35 -2.66
CA THR A 66 -0.36 -17.80 -4.00
C THR A 66 0.15 -16.64 -4.84
N GLY A 67 -0.45 -15.45 -4.74
CA GLY A 67 0.07 -14.25 -5.39
C GLY A 67 1.50 -13.93 -4.95
N GLU A 68 1.78 -13.99 -3.65
CA GLU A 68 3.13 -13.80 -3.12
C GLU A 68 4.08 -14.95 -3.53
N LEU A 69 3.59 -16.18 -3.57
CA LEU A 69 4.35 -17.32 -4.08
C LEU A 69 4.77 -17.11 -5.55
N LEU A 70 3.87 -16.63 -6.40
CA LEU A 70 4.19 -16.38 -7.81
C LEU A 70 5.25 -15.29 -7.97
N ARG A 71 5.18 -14.23 -7.19
CA ARG A 71 6.21 -13.19 -7.13
C ARG A 71 7.56 -13.75 -6.62
N PHE A 72 7.50 -14.62 -5.61
CA PHE A 72 8.69 -15.33 -5.11
C PHE A 72 9.30 -16.23 -6.18
N LEU A 73 8.49 -16.99 -6.92
CA LEU A 73 8.97 -17.86 -8.01
C LEU A 73 9.60 -17.05 -9.16
N GLU A 74 9.03 -15.88 -9.50
CA GLU A 74 9.64 -14.95 -10.44
C GLU A 74 11.01 -14.47 -9.94
N SER A 75 11.08 -14.02 -8.68
CA SER A 75 12.32 -13.55 -8.07
C SER A 75 13.37 -14.66 -7.99
N LYS A 76 12.96 -15.84 -7.58
CA LYS A 76 13.81 -17.05 -7.54
C LYS A 76 14.38 -17.40 -8.92
N ASN A 77 13.52 -17.38 -9.94
CA ASN A 77 13.94 -17.64 -11.31
C ASN A 77 15.00 -16.63 -11.79
N LEU A 78 14.90 -15.36 -11.38
CA LEU A 78 15.86 -14.33 -11.74
C LEU A 78 17.15 -14.40 -10.93
N LEU A 79 17.05 -14.63 -9.62
CA LEU A 79 18.16 -14.48 -8.68
C LEU A 79 18.93 -15.77 -8.40
N GLU A 80 18.35 -16.96 -8.62
CA GLU A 80 19.01 -18.23 -8.33
C GLU A 80 19.64 -18.86 -9.58
N LYS A 81 20.78 -19.51 -9.34
CA LYS A 81 21.42 -20.45 -10.26
C LYS A 81 21.76 -21.72 -9.49
N ASP A 82 21.34 -22.87 -10.02
CA ASP A 82 21.57 -24.19 -9.38
C ASP A 82 21.08 -24.24 -7.92
N GLY A 83 19.94 -23.60 -7.63
CA GLY A 83 19.30 -23.54 -6.31
C GLY A 83 20.00 -22.63 -5.28
N LYS A 84 20.91 -21.76 -5.72
CA LYS A 84 21.61 -20.78 -4.88
C LYS A 84 21.52 -19.40 -5.49
N GLU A 85 21.41 -18.42 -4.62
CA GLU A 85 21.48 -17.02 -5.03
C GLU A 85 22.81 -16.73 -5.73
N ASP A 86 22.73 -16.15 -6.93
CA ASP A 86 23.88 -15.79 -7.76
C ASP A 86 23.65 -14.41 -8.39
N LEU A 87 24.15 -13.37 -7.74
CA LEU A 87 24.06 -11.99 -8.20
C LEU A 87 25.05 -11.64 -9.32
N THR A 88 25.93 -12.58 -9.71
CA THR A 88 26.84 -12.39 -10.85
C THR A 88 26.14 -12.61 -12.20
N GLN A 89 24.92 -13.15 -12.19
CA GLN A 89 24.12 -13.39 -13.39
C GLN A 89 23.78 -12.07 -14.08
N ALA A 90 23.69 -12.14 -15.40
CA ALA A 90 23.27 -11.04 -16.24
C ALA A 90 21.75 -11.04 -16.42
N VAL A 91 21.18 -9.84 -16.45
CA VAL A 91 19.78 -9.60 -16.83
C VAL A 91 19.74 -8.57 -17.96
N THR A 92 18.78 -8.72 -18.83
CA THR A 92 18.57 -7.85 -19.99
C THR A 92 17.08 -7.53 -20.14
N VAL A 93 16.80 -6.48 -20.90
CA VAL A 93 15.46 -6.17 -21.42
C VAL A 93 15.50 -6.27 -22.95
N GLU A 94 14.44 -6.80 -23.54
CA GLU A 94 14.31 -6.85 -25.01
C GLU A 94 13.94 -5.49 -25.60
N ASP A 95 13.13 -4.74 -24.90
CA ASP A 95 12.69 -3.40 -25.29
C ASP A 95 12.87 -2.43 -24.12
N LEU A 96 13.63 -1.37 -24.34
CA LEU A 96 13.87 -0.32 -23.35
C LEU A 96 12.58 0.38 -22.87
N LYS A 97 11.50 0.28 -23.65
CA LYS A 97 10.17 0.80 -23.25
C LYS A 97 9.38 -0.17 -22.40
N ASN A 98 9.74 -1.45 -22.41
CA ASN A 98 9.07 -2.49 -21.63
C ASN A 98 10.06 -3.13 -20.63
N THR A 99 10.52 -2.33 -19.69
CA THR A 99 11.50 -2.74 -18.67
C THR A 99 10.90 -3.60 -17.55
N GLY A 100 9.58 -3.83 -17.57
CA GLY A 100 8.89 -4.73 -16.63
C GLY A 100 9.26 -6.21 -16.80
N GLU A 101 9.71 -6.60 -18.00
CA GLU A 101 10.10 -7.99 -18.32
C GLU A 101 11.62 -8.12 -18.36
N LEU A 102 12.21 -8.47 -17.23
CA LEU A 102 13.62 -8.80 -17.16
C LEU A 102 13.83 -10.26 -17.59
N LYS A 103 14.76 -10.47 -18.51
CA LYS A 103 15.18 -11.79 -18.92
C LYS A 103 16.59 -12.08 -18.42
N LYS A 104 16.79 -13.33 -17.98
CA LYS A 104 18.10 -13.82 -17.61
C LYS A 104 18.91 -14.06 -18.86
N GLY A 105 20.10 -13.53 -18.91
CA GLY A 105 21.02 -13.69 -20.03
C GLY A 105 21.74 -12.42 -20.43
N GLU A 106 22.59 -12.55 -21.44
CA GLU A 106 23.35 -11.45 -22.01
C GLU A 106 22.64 -10.90 -23.25
N GLY A 107 22.67 -9.59 -23.38
CA GLY A 107 22.15 -8.83 -24.53
C GLY A 107 22.89 -7.52 -24.64
N GLU A 108 22.49 -6.68 -25.58
CA GLU A 108 23.15 -5.40 -25.79
C GLU A 108 22.96 -4.42 -24.63
N PHE A 109 21.79 -4.50 -23.96
CA PHE A 109 21.46 -3.71 -22.77
C PHE A 109 21.33 -4.65 -21.57
N SER A 110 22.42 -5.35 -21.24
CA SER A 110 22.47 -6.31 -20.14
C SER A 110 23.44 -5.87 -19.05
N PHE A 111 23.02 -6.09 -17.80
CA PHE A 111 23.78 -5.73 -16.61
C PHE A 111 23.81 -6.90 -15.65
N ARG A 112 24.84 -6.96 -14.81
CA ARG A 112 24.87 -7.91 -13.70
C ARG A 112 23.91 -7.47 -12.60
N LEU A 113 23.24 -8.42 -11.97
CA LEU A 113 22.34 -8.14 -10.87
C LEU A 113 23.00 -7.37 -9.74
N GLN A 114 24.26 -7.74 -9.40
CA GLN A 114 25.05 -7.03 -8.39
C GLN A 114 25.24 -5.56 -8.74
N ASP A 115 25.61 -5.25 -10.01
CA ASP A 115 25.87 -3.88 -10.43
C ASP A 115 24.61 -3.00 -10.37
N LEU A 116 23.43 -3.58 -10.65
CA LEU A 116 22.15 -2.89 -10.55
C LEU A 116 21.75 -2.62 -9.07
N LEU A 117 22.00 -3.57 -8.17
CA LEU A 117 21.70 -3.43 -6.75
C LEU A 117 22.64 -2.47 -6.02
N ASP A 118 23.95 -2.51 -6.34
CA ASP A 118 24.95 -1.66 -5.68
C ASP A 118 24.82 -0.18 -6.07
N ARG A 119 24.10 0.12 -7.17
CA ARG A 119 23.97 1.46 -7.73
C ARG A 119 22.54 1.95 -7.82
N LEU A 120 21.79 1.77 -6.74
CA LEU A 120 20.41 2.26 -6.65
C LEU A 120 20.31 3.79 -6.76
N ASP A 121 21.35 4.51 -6.30
CA ASP A 121 21.44 5.96 -6.44
C ASP A 121 22.34 6.31 -7.62
N SER A 122 21.76 6.92 -8.66
CA SER A 122 22.51 7.38 -9.82
C SER A 122 23.46 8.52 -9.44
N GLY A 123 24.74 8.34 -9.73
CA GLY A 123 25.73 9.42 -9.57
C GLY A 123 25.43 10.58 -10.52
N GLN A 124 25.70 11.81 -10.09
CA GLN A 124 25.76 12.95 -11.00
C GLN A 124 27.12 12.92 -11.70
N ASN A 125 27.11 12.59 -12.99
CA ASN A 125 28.28 12.73 -13.84
C ASN A 125 28.08 13.92 -14.77
N GLU A 126 29.16 14.64 -15.05
CA GLU A 126 29.17 15.79 -15.97
C GLU A 126 29.23 15.28 -17.40
N ILE A 127 28.07 14.96 -17.98
CA ILE A 127 27.94 14.51 -19.35
C ILE A 127 27.80 15.72 -20.28
N VAL A 128 28.66 15.77 -21.28
CA VAL A 128 28.63 16.75 -22.37
C VAL A 128 27.81 16.18 -23.52
N VAL A 129 26.82 16.94 -23.94
CA VAL A 129 26.05 16.70 -25.16
C VAL A 129 26.59 17.62 -26.23
N ALA A 130 27.05 17.06 -27.32
CA ALA A 130 27.60 17.79 -28.45
C ALA A 130 26.77 17.56 -29.73
N GLN A 131 26.15 18.61 -30.28
CA GLN A 131 25.38 18.53 -31.52
C GLN A 131 26.27 18.70 -32.74
N ARG A 132 26.27 17.70 -33.63
CA ARG A 132 26.99 17.76 -34.91
C ARG A 132 26.22 18.59 -35.96
N GLU A 133 26.87 18.91 -37.07
CA GLU A 133 26.25 19.69 -38.17
C GLU A 133 25.07 18.97 -38.84
N ASP A 134 25.10 17.65 -38.89
CA ASP A 134 24.03 16.81 -39.42
C ASP A 134 22.82 16.68 -38.48
N GLY A 135 22.90 17.30 -37.29
CA GLY A 135 21.85 17.27 -36.26
C GLY A 135 21.95 16.06 -35.34
N THR A 136 22.90 15.16 -35.52
CA THR A 136 23.14 14.04 -34.60
C THR A 136 23.81 14.51 -33.31
N TYR A 137 23.66 13.76 -32.25
CA TYR A 137 24.27 14.04 -30.96
C TYR A 137 25.44 13.11 -30.69
N HIS A 138 26.42 13.63 -29.97
CA HIS A 138 27.55 12.88 -29.44
C HIS A 138 27.63 13.13 -27.93
N TYR A 139 27.71 12.08 -27.16
CA TYR A 139 27.74 12.11 -25.70
C TYR A 139 29.12 11.71 -25.21
N MET A 140 29.64 12.42 -24.21
CA MET A 140 30.93 12.12 -23.60
C MET A 140 31.02 12.65 -22.19
N GLU A 141 31.90 12.13 -21.36
CA GLU A 141 32.25 12.74 -20.09
C GLU A 141 32.98 14.07 -20.30
N PHE A 142 32.83 15.01 -19.35
CA PHE A 142 33.52 16.31 -19.47
C PHE A 142 35.03 16.16 -19.54
N SER A 143 35.61 15.24 -18.77
CA SER A 143 37.03 14.91 -18.82
C SER A 143 37.48 14.42 -20.20
N GLU A 144 36.62 13.61 -20.83
CA GLU A 144 36.85 13.11 -22.19
C GLU A 144 36.75 14.24 -23.23
N PHE A 145 35.79 15.14 -23.10
CA PHE A 145 35.67 16.33 -23.94
C PHE A 145 36.93 17.19 -23.88
N ILE A 146 37.45 17.48 -22.67
CA ILE A 146 38.69 18.24 -22.49
C ILE A 146 39.88 17.51 -23.09
N HIS A 147 39.98 16.20 -22.86
CA HIS A 147 41.06 15.38 -23.41
C HIS A 147 41.03 15.36 -24.97
N ALA A 148 39.84 15.10 -25.54
CA ALA A 148 39.65 15.14 -27.00
C ALA A 148 39.94 16.52 -27.59
N SER A 149 39.52 17.58 -26.90
CA SER A 149 39.80 18.97 -27.34
C SER A 149 41.28 19.27 -27.39
N ARG A 150 42.09 18.76 -26.45
CA ARG A 150 43.54 18.89 -26.46
C ARG A 150 44.20 18.06 -27.58
N GLN A 151 43.77 16.80 -27.73
CA GLN A 151 44.36 15.90 -28.74
C GLN A 151 44.04 16.32 -30.19
N ASN A 152 42.80 16.78 -30.41
CA ASN A 152 42.33 17.16 -31.75
C ASN A 152 42.49 18.65 -32.02
N GLU A 153 43.14 19.40 -31.13
CA GLU A 153 43.35 20.83 -31.25
C GLU A 153 42.07 21.60 -31.57
N TYR A 154 40.99 21.34 -30.77
CA TYR A 154 39.73 22.03 -30.97
C TYR A 154 39.84 23.53 -30.74
N LEU A 155 39.20 24.30 -31.62
CA LEU A 155 39.16 25.75 -31.56
C LEU A 155 37.80 26.22 -31.04
N PHE A 156 37.83 27.18 -30.14
CA PHE A 156 36.65 27.80 -29.53
C PHE A 156 36.58 29.29 -29.92
N PRO A 157 36.05 29.62 -31.12
CA PRO A 157 36.14 30.99 -31.67
C PRO A 157 35.56 32.06 -30.74
N ASN A 158 34.56 31.72 -29.96
CA ASN A 158 33.94 32.66 -29.03
C ASN A 158 34.75 32.89 -27.75
N GLU A 159 35.66 31.96 -27.39
CA GLU A 159 36.45 32.03 -26.17
C GLU A 159 37.87 32.55 -26.40
N ALA A 160 38.45 32.27 -27.59
CA ALA A 160 39.84 32.61 -27.88
C ALA A 160 40.14 32.67 -29.38
N GLU A 161 40.99 33.61 -29.80
CA GLU A 161 41.39 33.83 -31.21
C GLU A 161 42.75 33.22 -31.53
N THR A 162 43.62 33.01 -30.55
CA THR A 162 44.99 32.51 -30.75
C THR A 162 45.19 31.15 -30.05
N LYS A 163 46.15 30.34 -30.55
CA LYS A 163 46.47 29.02 -29.95
C LYS A 163 46.80 29.11 -28.46
N LYS A 164 47.52 30.13 -28.03
CA LYS A 164 47.85 30.35 -26.62
C LYS A 164 46.61 30.66 -25.76
N GLN A 165 45.67 31.42 -26.34
CA GLN A 165 44.38 31.70 -25.68
C GLN A 165 43.52 30.46 -25.65
N GLN A 166 43.53 29.59 -26.68
CA GLN A 166 42.81 28.32 -26.70
C GLN A 166 43.30 27.38 -25.59
N GLU A 167 44.61 27.22 -25.37
CA GLU A 167 45.15 26.44 -24.28
C GLU A 167 44.75 27.00 -22.89
N ALA A 168 44.76 28.33 -22.76
CA ALA A 168 44.32 28.98 -21.53
C ALA A 168 42.80 28.80 -21.29
N ALA A 169 41.99 28.86 -22.35
CA ALA A 169 40.55 28.62 -22.28
C ALA A 169 40.25 27.17 -21.86
N LEU A 170 40.93 26.18 -22.46
CA LEU A 170 40.78 24.77 -22.06
C LEU A 170 41.12 24.55 -20.59
N LYS A 171 42.24 25.14 -20.12
CA LYS A 171 42.61 25.05 -18.72
C LYS A 171 41.58 25.68 -17.80
N SER A 172 41.06 26.84 -18.20
CA SER A 172 40.02 27.55 -17.44
C SER A 172 38.71 26.77 -17.41
N MET A 173 38.29 26.12 -18.51
CA MET A 173 37.12 25.24 -18.58
C MET A 173 37.28 24.07 -17.63
N GLU A 174 38.45 23.41 -17.63
CA GLU A 174 38.74 22.27 -16.75
C GLU A 174 38.74 22.66 -15.25
N GLU A 175 39.35 23.81 -14.91
CA GLU A 175 39.38 24.30 -13.52
C GLU A 175 38.03 24.83 -13.05
N GLY A 176 37.24 25.42 -13.94
CA GLY A 176 35.92 25.99 -13.63
C GLY A 176 34.73 25.07 -13.90
N ILE A 177 34.98 23.95 -14.56
CA ILE A 177 33.91 22.99 -14.99
C ILE A 177 32.81 23.72 -15.76
N TYR A 178 33.16 24.25 -16.92
CA TYR A 178 32.22 24.87 -17.84
C TYR A 178 32.55 24.51 -19.30
N LEU A 179 31.59 24.70 -20.19
CA LEU A 179 31.76 24.41 -21.63
C LEU A 179 31.90 25.70 -22.43
N PRO A 180 32.59 25.64 -23.62
CA PRO A 180 32.70 26.80 -24.48
C PRO A 180 31.34 27.20 -25.06
N SER A 181 31.15 28.49 -25.30
CA SER A 181 29.96 28.99 -25.97
C SER A 181 30.06 28.90 -27.47
N GLY A 182 28.96 28.46 -28.13
CA GLY A 182 28.89 28.43 -29.59
C GLY A 182 29.58 27.22 -30.25
N LYS A 183 30.11 27.42 -31.45
CA LYS A 183 30.66 26.34 -32.25
C LYS A 183 32.04 25.89 -31.78
N VAL A 184 32.27 24.59 -31.91
CA VAL A 184 33.60 23.97 -31.76
C VAL A 184 34.10 23.59 -33.14
N LEU A 185 35.30 24.09 -33.52
CA LEU A 185 35.93 23.86 -34.82
C LEU A 185 37.12 22.93 -34.68
N ASP A 186 37.49 22.25 -35.78
CA ASP A 186 38.76 21.55 -35.87
C ASP A 186 39.92 22.53 -36.19
N LYS A 187 41.14 22.02 -36.23
CA LYS A 187 42.35 22.79 -36.58
C LYS A 187 42.31 23.40 -37.98
N ASP A 188 41.49 22.84 -38.87
CA ASP A 188 41.35 23.28 -40.26
C ASP A 188 40.19 24.29 -40.42
N GLY A 189 39.47 24.60 -39.34
CA GLY A 189 38.36 25.55 -39.26
C GLY A 189 36.99 24.98 -39.64
N ASN A 190 36.87 23.66 -39.78
CA ASN A 190 35.58 23.02 -40.02
C ASN A 190 34.80 22.86 -38.70
N THR A 191 33.49 23.00 -38.76
CA THR A 191 32.64 22.80 -37.56
C THR A 191 32.59 21.32 -37.19
N ILE A 192 33.02 20.98 -35.98
CA ILE A 192 32.87 19.65 -35.38
C ILE A 192 31.53 19.57 -34.67
N TYR A 193 31.27 20.58 -33.82
CA TYR A 193 30.01 20.69 -33.09
C TYR A 193 29.41 22.09 -33.27
N ARG A 194 28.11 22.12 -33.50
CA ARG A 194 27.33 23.37 -33.59
C ARG A 194 27.18 24.03 -32.24
N GLU A 195 27.01 23.21 -31.21
CA GLU A 195 26.80 23.60 -29.85
C GLU A 195 27.17 22.45 -28.91
N VAL A 196 27.59 22.78 -27.68
CA VAL A 196 27.85 21.84 -26.59
C VAL A 196 27.22 22.35 -25.32
N TRP A 197 26.65 21.45 -24.53
CA TRP A 197 26.07 21.78 -23.24
C TRP A 197 26.17 20.60 -22.28
N PHE A 198 26.01 20.87 -20.96
CA PHE A 198 25.91 19.79 -19.98
C PHE A 198 24.52 19.16 -19.98
N TYR A 199 24.48 17.86 -19.86
CA TYR A 199 23.26 17.13 -19.54
C TYR A 199 22.93 17.36 -18.06
N ASN A 200 21.81 18.02 -17.77
CA ASN A 200 21.49 18.50 -16.42
C ASN A 200 20.69 17.50 -15.58
N GLU A 201 20.27 16.38 -16.17
CA GLU A 201 19.53 15.34 -15.46
C GLU A 201 20.49 14.29 -14.87
N PRO A 202 20.10 13.59 -13.79
CA PRO A 202 20.90 12.50 -13.23
C PRO A 202 21.17 11.43 -14.31
N PHE A 203 22.42 11.00 -14.42
CA PHE A 203 22.83 9.97 -15.38
C PHE A 203 23.96 9.12 -14.81
N ASP A 204 23.80 7.79 -14.82
CA ASP A 204 24.82 6.85 -14.37
C ASP A 204 25.76 6.47 -15.53
N ALA A 205 26.68 7.34 -15.84
CA ALA A 205 27.66 7.11 -16.92
C ALA A 205 28.63 5.95 -16.64
N THR A 206 28.82 5.59 -15.37
CA THR A 206 29.87 4.66 -14.93
C THR A 206 29.46 3.21 -14.89
N ILE A 207 28.15 2.91 -14.90
CA ILE A 207 27.68 1.53 -14.98
C ILE A 207 28.08 0.91 -16.32
N LYS A 208 28.51 -0.34 -16.29
CA LYS A 208 28.94 -1.07 -17.48
C LYS A 208 28.01 -2.24 -17.75
N THR A 209 27.71 -2.43 -19.03
CA THR A 209 27.06 -3.65 -19.50
C THR A 209 27.97 -4.86 -19.28
N THR A 210 27.42 -6.05 -19.40
CA THR A 210 28.20 -7.30 -19.40
C THR A 210 29.24 -7.37 -20.50
N ALA A 211 29.05 -6.63 -21.61
CA ALA A 211 30.01 -6.44 -22.68
C ALA A 211 31.12 -5.41 -22.35
N GLY A 212 31.07 -4.80 -21.15
CA GLY A 212 32.03 -3.81 -20.70
C GLY A 212 31.81 -2.40 -21.23
N LYS A 213 30.74 -2.15 -21.98
CA LYS A 213 30.40 -0.82 -22.54
C LYS A 213 29.72 0.04 -21.46
N THR A 214 30.09 1.32 -21.43
CA THR A 214 29.43 2.33 -20.59
C THR A 214 28.09 2.76 -21.19
N MET A 215 27.24 3.43 -20.42
CA MET A 215 25.99 4.01 -20.90
C MET A 215 26.23 5.07 -21.98
N VAL A 216 27.32 5.83 -21.85
CA VAL A 216 27.73 6.84 -22.87
C VAL A 216 28.13 6.17 -24.19
N GLU A 217 28.90 5.08 -24.13
CA GLU A 217 29.27 4.31 -25.33
C GLU A 217 28.05 3.70 -26.02
N LEU A 218 27.08 3.22 -25.27
CA LEU A 218 25.81 2.70 -25.81
C LEU A 218 25.00 3.81 -26.48
N ALA A 219 24.89 4.98 -25.87
CA ALA A 219 24.15 6.13 -26.39
C ALA A 219 24.75 6.67 -27.72
N ASN A 220 26.08 6.55 -27.90
CA ASN A 220 26.75 6.93 -29.14
C ASN A 220 26.60 5.88 -30.24
N ASN A 221 26.07 4.72 -29.98
CA ASN A 221 25.87 3.65 -30.96
C ASN A 221 24.43 3.60 -31.46
N SER A 222 24.16 4.27 -32.58
CA SER A 222 22.80 4.34 -33.16
C SER A 222 22.25 2.99 -33.66
N GLU A 223 23.09 1.97 -33.85
CA GLU A 223 22.66 0.62 -34.22
C GLU A 223 22.09 -0.12 -33.02
N ILE A 224 22.61 0.16 -31.81
CA ILE A 224 22.19 -0.44 -30.57
C ILE A 224 21.04 0.33 -29.93
N PHE A 225 21.16 1.67 -29.95
CA PHE A 225 20.20 2.53 -29.27
C PHE A 225 19.82 3.72 -30.16
N ASN A 226 18.51 3.86 -30.39
CA ASN A 226 17.93 4.99 -31.13
C ASN A 226 16.91 5.72 -30.21
N GLY A 227 17.43 6.47 -29.25
CA GLY A 227 16.63 7.22 -28.28
C GLY A 227 17.41 8.34 -27.63
N SER A 228 16.83 8.98 -26.60
CA SER A 228 17.50 10.01 -25.81
C SER A 228 18.21 9.41 -24.59
N LEU A 229 19.23 10.11 -24.05
CA LEU A 229 19.87 9.73 -22.78
C LEU A 229 18.86 9.57 -21.65
N GLU A 230 17.83 10.41 -21.60
CA GLU A 230 16.74 10.36 -20.64
C GLU A 230 16.01 9.01 -20.70
N GLN A 231 15.62 8.56 -21.90
CA GLN A 231 14.96 7.24 -22.07
C GLN A 231 15.85 6.09 -21.63
N MET A 232 17.16 6.19 -21.90
CA MET A 232 18.14 5.17 -21.49
C MET A 232 18.29 5.14 -19.96
N GLN A 233 18.34 6.31 -19.31
CA GLN A 233 18.41 6.42 -17.86
C GLN A 233 17.13 5.93 -17.20
N GLU A 234 15.97 6.32 -17.72
CA GLU A 234 14.67 5.82 -17.26
C GLU A 234 14.59 4.29 -17.33
N ALA A 235 15.08 3.70 -18.41
CA ALA A 235 15.13 2.25 -18.57
C ALA A 235 16.05 1.60 -17.53
N LEU A 236 17.23 2.16 -17.31
CA LEU A 236 18.17 1.67 -16.31
C LEU A 236 17.58 1.76 -14.89
N ASP A 237 16.97 2.88 -14.54
CA ASP A 237 16.36 3.09 -13.21
C ASP A 237 15.16 2.16 -12.99
N ALA A 238 14.37 1.90 -14.03
CA ALA A 238 13.30 0.91 -13.98
C ALA A 238 13.85 -0.51 -13.76
N MET A 239 14.95 -0.89 -14.44
CA MET A 239 15.63 -2.17 -14.21
C MET A 239 16.16 -2.28 -12.77
N LYS A 240 16.85 -1.25 -12.26
CA LYS A 240 17.35 -1.17 -10.88
C LYS A 240 16.21 -1.36 -9.87
N THR A 241 15.14 -0.60 -10.04
CA THR A 241 13.96 -0.66 -9.17
C THR A 241 13.31 -2.04 -9.21
N ARG A 242 13.17 -2.64 -10.39
CA ARG A 242 12.59 -3.98 -10.54
C ARG A 242 13.44 -5.05 -9.87
N VAL A 243 14.76 -5.03 -10.10
CA VAL A 243 15.69 -5.99 -9.47
C VAL A 243 15.70 -5.82 -7.96
N ALA A 244 15.70 -4.59 -7.44
CA ALA A 244 15.62 -4.33 -6.00
C ALA A 244 14.32 -4.87 -5.39
N SER A 245 13.17 -4.62 -6.03
CA SER A 245 11.88 -5.14 -5.59
C SER A 245 11.84 -6.68 -5.59
N LEU A 246 12.38 -7.32 -6.63
CA LEU A 246 12.45 -8.78 -6.69
C LEU A 246 13.41 -9.36 -5.64
N LYS A 247 14.51 -8.66 -5.35
CA LYS A 247 15.44 -9.07 -4.27
C LYS A 247 14.77 -8.97 -2.90
N GLU A 248 14.02 -7.91 -2.64
CA GLU A 248 13.25 -7.74 -1.40
C GLU A 248 12.21 -8.86 -1.22
N VAL A 249 11.47 -9.19 -2.28
CA VAL A 249 10.51 -10.31 -2.29
C VAL A 249 11.23 -11.63 -2.02
N TYR A 250 12.35 -11.89 -2.69
CA TYR A 250 13.13 -13.10 -2.50
C TYR A 250 13.61 -13.26 -1.05
N ASP A 251 14.19 -12.22 -0.47
CA ASP A 251 14.69 -12.25 0.91
C ASP A 251 13.57 -12.43 1.93
N SER A 252 12.40 -11.81 1.68
CA SER A 252 11.23 -11.89 2.55
C SER A 252 10.59 -13.28 2.56
N TYR A 253 10.53 -13.94 1.40
CA TYR A 253 9.74 -15.17 1.26
C TYR A 253 10.56 -16.46 1.13
N LYS A 254 11.88 -16.38 0.90
CA LYS A 254 12.76 -17.56 0.78
C LYS A 254 12.64 -18.52 1.97
N SER A 255 12.61 -17.97 3.18
CA SER A 255 12.45 -18.77 4.39
C SER A 255 11.01 -19.25 4.56
N TYR A 256 10.03 -18.42 4.24
CA TYR A 256 8.61 -18.73 4.43
C TYR A 256 8.16 -19.89 3.53
N PHE A 257 8.49 -19.84 2.24
CA PHE A 257 8.13 -20.91 1.30
C PHE A 257 9.09 -22.12 1.29
N ALA A 258 10.07 -22.16 2.20
CA ALA A 258 10.91 -23.35 2.34
C ALA A 258 10.12 -24.51 2.94
N GLN A 259 10.55 -25.74 2.61
CA GLN A 259 9.94 -26.96 3.12
C GLN A 259 9.88 -26.95 4.65
N GLY A 260 8.71 -27.23 5.21
CA GLY A 260 8.49 -27.34 6.65
C GLY A 260 8.33 -26.00 7.39
N ASN A 261 8.29 -24.87 6.69
CA ASN A 261 8.15 -23.54 7.31
C ASN A 261 6.74 -22.92 7.12
N THR A 262 5.91 -23.53 6.28
CA THR A 262 4.54 -23.11 6.04
C THR A 262 3.62 -24.31 5.87
N ASN A 263 2.35 -24.18 6.22
CA ASN A 263 1.31 -25.18 5.96
C ASN A 263 0.92 -25.22 4.47
N LEU A 264 1.40 -24.27 3.66
CA LEU A 264 1.19 -24.24 2.22
C LEU A 264 2.23 -25.06 1.50
N SER A 265 1.79 -26.06 0.76
CA SER A 265 2.60 -26.85 -0.17
C SER A 265 2.31 -26.44 -1.60
N TYR A 266 3.34 -26.35 -2.42
CA TYR A 266 3.17 -26.01 -3.82
C TYR A 266 4.01 -26.89 -4.76
N LEU A 267 3.51 -27.04 -5.99
CA LEU A 267 4.21 -27.63 -7.11
C LEU A 267 3.89 -26.80 -8.36
N TYR A 268 4.88 -26.14 -8.91
CA TYR A 268 4.82 -25.46 -10.20
C TYR A 268 5.65 -26.19 -11.23
N VAL A 269 5.06 -26.47 -12.38
CA VAL A 269 5.72 -27.11 -13.52
C VAL A 269 5.43 -26.29 -14.77
N ASN A 270 6.48 -25.92 -15.48
CA ASN A 270 6.39 -25.41 -16.84
C ASN A 270 7.03 -26.43 -17.77
N TYR A 271 6.22 -27.06 -18.61
CA TYR A 271 6.67 -28.15 -19.49
C TYR A 271 7.47 -27.62 -20.68
N ASP A 272 7.26 -26.36 -21.09
CA ASP A 272 7.95 -25.77 -22.23
C ASP A 272 9.38 -25.37 -21.87
N THR A 273 9.57 -24.74 -20.70
CA THR A 273 10.87 -24.33 -20.20
C THR A 273 11.58 -25.41 -19.38
N LYS A 274 10.89 -26.52 -19.10
CA LYS A 274 11.36 -27.60 -18.19
C LYS A 274 11.70 -27.08 -16.79
N GLN A 275 10.93 -26.11 -16.30
CA GLN A 275 11.05 -25.59 -14.96
C GLN A 275 10.18 -26.42 -14.01
N LEU A 276 10.74 -26.81 -12.87
CA LEU A 276 10.04 -27.52 -11.80
C LEU A 276 10.42 -26.87 -10.47
N GLU A 277 9.42 -26.30 -9.78
CA GLU A 277 9.57 -25.62 -8.51
C GLU A 277 8.58 -26.20 -7.49
N SER A 278 9.06 -26.54 -6.31
CA SER A 278 8.24 -27.08 -5.23
C SER A 278 8.93 -26.84 -3.89
N ASN A 279 8.15 -26.73 -2.82
CA ASN A 279 8.65 -26.86 -1.45
C ASN A 279 8.49 -28.28 -0.89
N GLN A 280 8.15 -29.25 -1.73
CA GLN A 280 8.11 -30.66 -1.41
C GLN A 280 9.13 -31.43 -2.28
N GLU A 281 9.43 -32.67 -1.91
CA GLU A 281 10.31 -33.53 -2.71
C GLU A 281 9.63 -33.93 -4.03
N ALA A 282 9.75 -33.06 -5.04
CA ALA A 282 9.19 -33.28 -6.36
C ALA A 282 10.31 -33.52 -7.39
N THR A 283 10.11 -34.50 -8.25
CA THR A 283 10.99 -34.84 -9.37
C THR A 283 10.18 -34.96 -10.65
N TRP A 284 10.83 -34.88 -11.82
CA TRP A 284 10.17 -35.06 -13.11
C TRP A 284 9.52 -36.44 -13.25
N GLU A 285 9.97 -37.44 -12.49
CA GLU A 285 9.41 -38.79 -12.51
C GLU A 285 8.08 -38.87 -11.74
N ASN A 286 7.93 -38.11 -10.66
CA ASN A 286 6.76 -38.15 -9.80
C ASN A 286 5.79 -36.98 -10.00
N VAL A 287 6.14 -35.95 -10.81
CA VAL A 287 5.35 -34.75 -11.02
C VAL A 287 3.92 -35.03 -11.54
N GLY A 288 3.72 -36.12 -12.27
CA GLY A 288 2.41 -36.57 -12.76
C GLY A 288 1.44 -36.97 -11.65
N ASN A 289 1.95 -37.38 -10.49
CA ASN A 289 1.16 -37.84 -9.34
C ASN A 289 0.66 -36.70 -8.43
N GLY A 290 1.02 -35.46 -8.73
CA GLY A 290 0.67 -34.29 -7.92
C GLY A 290 1.65 -34.04 -6.78
N LEU A 291 1.18 -33.38 -5.74
CA LEU A 291 1.98 -33.10 -4.54
C LEU A 291 2.16 -34.38 -3.72
N PRO A 292 3.40 -34.73 -3.37
CA PRO A 292 3.64 -35.78 -2.39
C PRO A 292 3.08 -35.36 -1.03
N ASN A 293 2.56 -36.28 -0.24
CA ASN A 293 2.00 -36.07 1.10
C ASN A 293 0.69 -35.27 1.20
N MET A 294 0.02 -34.96 0.09
CA MET A 294 -1.31 -34.35 0.13
C MET A 294 -2.32 -35.34 0.75
N GLN A 295 -2.99 -34.91 1.82
CA GLN A 295 -4.02 -35.70 2.50
C GLN A 295 -5.40 -35.45 1.90
N GLU A 296 -6.37 -36.36 2.13
CA GLU A 296 -7.75 -36.16 1.68
C GLU A 296 -8.44 -34.94 2.34
N THR A 297 -8.00 -34.60 3.56
CA THR A 297 -8.49 -33.46 4.33
C THR A 297 -7.95 -32.12 3.82
N ASP A 298 -6.81 -32.11 3.12
CA ASP A 298 -6.18 -30.87 2.66
C ASP A 298 -7.06 -30.09 1.70
N LYS A 299 -6.96 -28.78 1.79
CA LYS A 299 -7.61 -27.87 0.83
C LYS A 299 -6.62 -27.57 -0.30
N TYR A 300 -7.11 -27.67 -1.53
CA TYR A 300 -6.24 -27.51 -2.69
C TYR A 300 -6.87 -26.70 -3.82
N VAL A 301 -6.03 -26.18 -4.69
CA VAL A 301 -6.36 -25.70 -6.02
C VAL A 301 -5.33 -26.20 -7.04
N VAL A 302 -5.83 -26.65 -8.19
CA VAL A 302 -5.05 -27.00 -9.37
C VAL A 302 -5.35 -25.97 -10.45
N VAL A 303 -4.32 -25.34 -10.98
CA VAL A 303 -4.43 -24.35 -12.07
C VAL A 303 -3.67 -24.84 -13.28
N ALA A 304 -4.32 -24.75 -14.44
CA ALA A 304 -3.80 -25.20 -15.71
C ALA A 304 -4.18 -24.22 -16.84
N PRO A 305 -3.56 -24.28 -18.04
CA PRO A 305 -3.87 -23.38 -19.14
C PRO A 305 -5.33 -23.43 -19.60
N LYS A 306 -5.98 -24.59 -19.48
CA LYS A 306 -7.40 -24.76 -19.81
C LYS A 306 -8.23 -24.79 -18.53
N LEU A 307 -9.27 -23.97 -18.46
CA LEU A 307 -10.15 -23.88 -17.30
C LEU A 307 -10.80 -25.23 -16.95
N ALA A 308 -11.04 -26.09 -17.94
CA ALA A 308 -11.58 -27.43 -17.72
C ALA A 308 -10.65 -28.37 -16.95
N ASP A 309 -9.35 -28.08 -16.94
CA ASP A 309 -8.32 -28.85 -16.24
C ASP A 309 -8.01 -28.25 -14.86
N CYS A 310 -8.65 -27.12 -14.51
CA CYS A 310 -8.55 -26.50 -13.19
C CYS A 310 -9.55 -27.16 -12.22
N SER A 311 -9.15 -27.32 -10.97
CA SER A 311 -10.01 -27.90 -9.93
C SER A 311 -9.66 -27.38 -8.54
N THR A 312 -10.65 -27.40 -7.63
CA THR A 312 -10.47 -27.05 -6.21
C THR A 312 -11.51 -27.75 -5.35
N ASN A 313 -11.17 -28.03 -4.10
CA ASN A 313 -12.10 -28.47 -3.05
C ASN A 313 -12.40 -27.38 -2.00
N MET A 314 -11.92 -26.14 -2.22
CA MET A 314 -12.23 -25.01 -1.36
C MET A 314 -13.69 -24.58 -1.48
N ALA A 315 -14.12 -23.62 -0.66
CA ALA A 315 -15.48 -23.11 -0.64
C ALA A 315 -15.97 -22.70 -2.04
N LYS A 316 -17.20 -23.10 -2.40
CA LYS A 316 -17.81 -22.84 -3.73
C LYS A 316 -18.02 -21.37 -4.02
N ASP A 317 -18.22 -20.57 -2.98
CA ASP A 317 -18.36 -19.12 -2.99
C ASP A 317 -17.01 -18.39 -2.77
N GLY A 318 -15.91 -19.14 -2.79
CA GLY A 318 -14.54 -18.62 -2.72
C GLY A 318 -14.11 -17.91 -4.00
N VAL A 319 -12.81 -17.89 -4.25
CA VAL A 319 -12.23 -17.33 -5.48
C VAL A 319 -12.57 -18.23 -6.67
N ALA A 320 -13.07 -17.64 -7.76
CA ALA A 320 -13.45 -18.40 -8.95
C ALA A 320 -12.21 -19.00 -9.66
N LEU A 321 -12.36 -20.20 -10.24
CA LEU A 321 -11.25 -20.86 -10.96
C LEU A 321 -10.72 -20.04 -12.14
N SER A 322 -11.59 -19.23 -12.79
CA SER A 322 -11.18 -18.26 -13.82
C SER A 322 -10.20 -17.21 -13.30
N ASP A 323 -10.42 -16.73 -12.07
CA ASP A 323 -9.58 -15.72 -11.45
C ASP A 323 -8.22 -16.33 -11.07
N TRP A 324 -8.22 -17.55 -10.54
CA TRP A 324 -7.01 -18.33 -10.31
C TRP A 324 -6.17 -18.51 -11.58
N GLN A 325 -6.84 -18.90 -12.67
CA GLN A 325 -6.18 -19.09 -13.97
C GLN A 325 -5.58 -17.78 -14.47
N HIS A 326 -6.34 -16.69 -14.42
CA HIS A 326 -5.89 -15.39 -14.86
C HIS A 326 -4.69 -14.89 -14.04
N MET A 327 -4.75 -15.02 -12.71
CA MET A 327 -3.66 -14.61 -11.83
C MET A 327 -2.36 -15.36 -12.18
N VAL A 328 -2.42 -16.69 -12.29
CA VAL A 328 -1.22 -17.50 -12.58
C VAL A 328 -0.67 -17.19 -13.98
N GLN A 329 -1.55 -17.08 -14.97
CA GLN A 329 -1.12 -16.75 -16.34
C GLN A 329 -0.47 -15.37 -16.42
N SER A 330 -1.08 -14.35 -15.82
CA SER A 330 -0.54 -13.00 -15.86
C SER A 330 0.77 -12.85 -15.08
N SER A 331 0.91 -13.54 -13.94
CA SER A 331 2.12 -13.46 -13.11
C SER A 331 3.32 -14.20 -13.71
N LEU A 332 3.09 -15.19 -14.58
CA LEU A 332 4.13 -16.03 -15.17
C LEU A 332 4.31 -15.81 -16.68
N ASN A 333 3.90 -14.65 -17.20
CA ASN A 333 4.02 -14.31 -18.62
C ASN A 333 3.33 -15.29 -19.58
N TYR A 334 2.10 -15.67 -19.26
CA TYR A 334 1.20 -16.48 -20.09
C TYR A 334 1.85 -17.77 -20.63
N PRO A 335 2.36 -18.67 -19.76
CA PRO A 335 2.91 -19.92 -20.19
C PRO A 335 1.81 -20.76 -20.89
N GLU A 336 2.17 -21.40 -22.01
CA GLU A 336 1.21 -22.21 -22.78
C GLU A 336 0.97 -23.57 -22.14
N ASN A 337 1.99 -24.14 -21.46
CA ASN A 337 1.98 -25.51 -20.97
C ASN A 337 2.49 -25.58 -19.53
N PHE A 338 1.62 -25.34 -18.57
CA PHE A 338 1.98 -25.34 -17.16
C PHE A 338 0.98 -26.08 -16.28
N ARG A 339 1.39 -26.40 -15.07
CA ARG A 339 0.54 -26.84 -13.99
C ARG A 339 1.02 -26.24 -12.67
N LEU A 340 0.12 -25.62 -11.93
CA LEU A 340 0.34 -25.18 -10.57
C LEU A 340 -0.61 -25.93 -9.64
N ILE A 341 -0.09 -26.55 -8.62
CA ILE A 341 -0.86 -27.19 -7.55
C ILE A 341 -0.48 -26.49 -6.26
N ILE A 342 -1.49 -25.99 -5.54
CA ILE A 342 -1.36 -25.45 -4.19
C ILE A 342 -2.19 -26.35 -3.28
N SER A 343 -1.63 -26.73 -2.14
CA SER A 343 -2.35 -27.43 -1.08
C SER A 343 -2.02 -26.80 0.27
N VAL A 344 -2.98 -26.76 1.16
CA VAL A 344 -2.80 -26.33 2.55
C VAL A 344 -3.19 -27.46 3.48
N ASP A 345 -2.25 -27.84 4.36
CA ASP A 345 -2.48 -28.79 5.43
C ASP A 345 -3.43 -28.17 6.48
N THR A 346 -4.64 -28.71 6.60
CA THR A 346 -5.70 -28.20 7.45
C THR A 346 -5.60 -28.65 8.91
N ASP A 347 -4.62 -29.51 9.25
CA ASP A 347 -4.25 -29.82 10.62
C ASP A 347 -3.35 -28.73 11.23
N TYR A 348 -2.85 -27.82 10.40
CA TYR A 348 -2.02 -26.65 10.76
C TYR A 348 -0.85 -26.99 11.69
N PRO A 349 0.02 -27.95 11.35
CA PRO A 349 1.14 -28.34 12.22
C PRO A 349 2.19 -27.24 12.38
N ILE A 350 2.21 -26.25 11.50
CA ILE A 350 3.17 -25.14 11.48
C ILE A 350 2.47 -23.86 11.94
N GLN A 351 3.11 -23.11 12.85
CA GLN A 351 2.57 -21.83 13.35
C GLN A 351 2.85 -20.68 12.37
N ASP A 352 2.25 -20.74 11.19
CA ASP A 352 2.31 -19.72 10.15
C ASP A 352 1.05 -18.83 10.12
N SER A 353 0.85 -18.12 9.01
CA SER A 353 -0.32 -17.29 8.78
C SER A 353 -1.63 -18.10 8.81
N PHE A 354 -1.66 -19.29 8.24
CA PHE A 354 -2.85 -20.16 8.20
C PHE A 354 -3.25 -20.62 9.61
N TYR A 355 -2.28 -21.09 10.41
CA TYR A 355 -2.51 -21.44 11.80
C TYR A 355 -3.11 -20.28 12.60
N ASN A 356 -2.51 -19.10 12.48
CA ASN A 356 -2.95 -17.92 13.23
C ASN A 356 -4.37 -17.51 12.84
N TRP A 357 -4.72 -17.62 11.56
CA TRP A 357 -6.06 -17.32 11.08
C TRP A 357 -7.09 -18.37 11.52
N ALA A 358 -6.75 -19.66 11.44
CA ALA A 358 -7.60 -20.75 11.91
C ALA A 358 -7.86 -20.61 13.42
N GLU A 359 -6.81 -20.40 14.23
CA GLU A 359 -6.96 -20.17 15.69
C GLU A 359 -7.84 -18.96 15.99
N SER A 360 -7.67 -17.87 15.23
CA SER A 360 -8.50 -16.67 15.40
C SER A 360 -9.94 -16.94 15.00
N TYR A 361 -10.16 -17.68 13.92
CA TYR A 361 -11.49 -18.07 13.48
C TYR A 361 -12.20 -18.91 14.53
N GLU A 362 -11.60 -20.00 14.99
CA GLU A 362 -12.17 -20.89 16.02
C GLU A 362 -12.51 -20.15 17.30
N ARG A 363 -11.70 -19.15 17.67
CA ARG A 363 -11.92 -18.32 18.85
C ARG A 363 -13.15 -17.43 18.73
N TYR A 364 -13.40 -16.84 17.58
CA TYR A 364 -14.42 -15.80 17.40
C TYR A 364 -15.69 -16.29 16.68
N ALA A 365 -15.57 -17.29 15.80
CA ALA A 365 -16.69 -17.83 15.03
C ALA A 365 -17.94 -18.18 15.88
N PRO A 366 -17.81 -18.83 17.06
CA PRO A 366 -18.97 -19.16 17.89
C PRO A 366 -19.76 -17.95 18.36
N TYR A 367 -19.12 -16.78 18.42
CA TYR A 367 -19.72 -15.55 18.95
C TYR A 367 -20.26 -14.62 17.87
N VAL A 368 -19.90 -14.81 16.60
CA VAL A 368 -20.24 -13.88 15.51
C VAL A 368 -21.75 -13.80 15.30
N ASP A 369 -22.45 -14.94 15.16
CA ASP A 369 -23.90 -14.96 14.97
C ASP A 369 -24.63 -14.31 16.16
N SER A 370 -24.14 -14.58 17.38
CA SER A 370 -24.67 -13.97 18.61
C SER A 370 -24.37 -12.48 18.66
N ALA A 371 -23.16 -12.05 18.26
CA ALA A 371 -22.76 -10.65 18.25
C ALA A 371 -23.62 -9.81 17.30
N ILE A 372 -24.02 -10.35 16.15
CA ILE A 372 -24.92 -9.68 15.22
C ILE A 372 -26.28 -9.41 15.85
N VAL A 373 -26.89 -10.44 16.45
CA VAL A 373 -28.22 -10.32 17.08
C VAL A 373 -28.16 -9.38 18.28
N ILE A 374 -27.15 -9.54 19.13
CA ILE A 374 -26.95 -8.71 20.34
C ILE A 374 -26.64 -7.26 19.91
N GLY A 375 -25.79 -7.08 18.92
CA GLY A 375 -25.43 -5.76 18.37
C GLY A 375 -26.64 -5.03 17.78
N ALA A 376 -27.47 -5.72 16.99
CA ALA A 376 -28.71 -5.17 16.46
C ALA A 376 -29.68 -4.76 17.58
N GLY A 377 -29.84 -5.61 18.61
CA GLY A 377 -30.62 -5.31 19.80
C GLY A 377 -30.10 -4.10 20.57
N ALA A 378 -28.77 -4.02 20.76
CA ALA A 378 -28.11 -2.88 21.40
C ALA A 378 -28.29 -1.58 20.61
N ALA A 379 -28.17 -1.64 19.29
CA ALA A 379 -28.40 -0.49 18.41
C ALA A 379 -29.85 0.03 18.53
N LEU A 380 -30.83 -0.87 18.56
CA LEU A 380 -32.23 -0.50 18.73
C LEU A 380 -32.48 0.15 20.11
N ILE A 381 -31.94 -0.44 21.17
CA ILE A 381 -32.08 0.11 22.54
C ILE A 381 -31.41 1.47 22.63
N LEU A 382 -30.22 1.63 22.02
CA LEU A 382 -29.52 2.91 21.95
C LEU A 382 -30.38 3.97 21.26
N LEU A 383 -30.88 3.66 20.05
CA LEU A 383 -31.72 4.55 19.26
C LEU A 383 -32.95 4.99 20.06
N LEU A 384 -33.71 4.05 20.64
CA LEU A 384 -34.89 4.36 21.43
C LEU A 384 -34.56 5.19 22.69
N SER A 385 -33.44 4.87 23.36
CA SER A 385 -32.98 5.63 24.54
C SER A 385 -32.61 7.06 24.16
N VAL A 386 -31.89 7.28 23.06
CA VAL A 386 -31.48 8.61 22.59
C VAL A 386 -32.71 9.43 22.14
N ILE A 387 -33.64 8.83 21.40
CA ILE A 387 -34.89 9.51 21.00
C ILE A 387 -35.66 9.96 22.22
N TRP A 388 -35.83 9.07 23.18
CA TRP A 388 -36.58 9.39 24.40
C TRP A 388 -35.88 10.46 25.22
N LEU A 389 -34.59 10.30 25.52
CA LEU A 389 -33.78 11.31 26.22
C LEU A 389 -33.83 12.66 25.55
N THR A 390 -33.76 12.67 24.21
CA THR A 390 -33.89 13.89 23.39
C THR A 390 -35.28 14.52 23.61
N ALA A 391 -36.34 13.74 23.58
CA ALA A 391 -37.71 14.24 23.78
C ALA A 391 -37.90 14.86 25.17
N VAL A 392 -37.35 14.23 26.22
CA VAL A 392 -37.54 14.68 27.63
C VAL A 392 -36.42 15.60 28.14
N ALA A 393 -35.39 15.91 27.28
CA ALA A 393 -34.28 16.79 27.66
C ALA A 393 -34.80 18.16 28.12
N GLY A 394 -34.33 18.62 29.28
CA GLY A 394 -34.71 19.91 29.86
C GLY A 394 -36.09 19.96 30.55
N ARG A 395 -36.89 18.90 30.46
CA ARG A 395 -38.21 18.83 31.13
C ARG A 395 -38.13 18.14 32.49
N SER A 396 -38.74 18.71 33.51
CA SER A 396 -38.84 18.16 34.87
C SER A 396 -40.25 17.60 35.15
N ASN A 397 -40.35 16.73 36.17
CA ASN A 397 -41.62 16.20 36.65
C ASN A 397 -42.49 17.28 37.34
N GLN A 398 -41.83 18.33 37.82
CA GLN A 398 -42.48 19.36 38.69
C GLN A 398 -42.61 20.70 37.98
N GLN A 399 -41.94 20.97 36.90
CA GLN A 399 -41.95 22.24 36.19
C GLN A 399 -42.26 22.05 34.72
N GLU A 400 -43.18 22.86 34.18
CA GLU A 400 -43.47 22.89 32.74
C GLU A 400 -42.38 23.67 31.94
N GLU A 401 -41.64 24.54 32.63
CA GLU A 401 -40.56 25.32 32.04
C GLU A 401 -39.28 24.49 31.86
N LEU A 402 -38.49 24.82 30.82
CA LEU A 402 -37.21 24.17 30.49
C LEU A 402 -36.16 24.50 31.58
N ALA A 403 -35.75 23.52 32.35
CA ALA A 403 -34.67 23.66 33.33
C ALA A 403 -33.29 23.50 32.65
N LEU A 404 -32.51 24.55 32.67
CA LEU A 404 -31.09 24.55 32.24
C LEU A 404 -30.19 24.28 33.43
N THR A 405 -29.22 23.36 33.25
CA THR A 405 -28.19 23.06 34.25
C THR A 405 -27.06 24.09 34.22
N ARG A 406 -26.17 24.08 35.24
CA ARG A 406 -24.97 24.95 35.25
C ARG A 406 -24.11 24.76 34.03
N PHE A 407 -23.97 23.55 33.52
CA PHE A 407 -23.22 23.21 32.33
C PHE A 407 -23.83 23.78 31.04
N ASP A 408 -25.14 23.94 30.97
CA ASP A 408 -25.83 24.50 29.81
C ASP A 408 -25.56 26.02 29.66
N LYS A 409 -24.90 26.66 30.63
CA LYS A 409 -24.49 28.06 30.59
C LYS A 409 -23.09 28.28 30.01
N TRP A 410 -22.32 27.22 29.75
CA TRP A 410 -21.01 27.30 29.14
C TRP A 410 -21.10 27.74 27.66
N LYS A 411 -19.98 28.22 27.09
CA LYS A 411 -19.95 28.67 25.69
C LYS A 411 -20.28 27.52 24.73
N THR A 412 -21.07 27.84 23.69
CA THR A 412 -21.61 26.84 22.76
C THR A 412 -20.49 26.13 21.98
N GLU A 413 -19.45 26.87 21.60
CA GLU A 413 -18.32 26.36 20.85
C GLU A 413 -17.52 25.31 21.64
N ILE A 414 -17.35 25.50 22.95
CA ILE A 414 -16.70 24.53 23.83
C ILE A 414 -17.46 23.21 23.82
N TRP A 415 -18.79 23.26 23.83
CA TRP A 415 -19.61 22.06 23.76
C TRP A 415 -19.56 21.38 22.41
N LEU A 416 -19.50 22.13 21.32
CA LEU A 416 -19.32 21.57 19.98
C LEU A 416 -17.96 20.86 19.84
N CYS A 417 -16.89 21.48 20.34
CA CYS A 417 -15.58 20.84 20.39
C CYS A 417 -15.61 19.55 21.25
N LEU A 418 -16.25 19.61 22.43
CA LEU A 418 -16.34 18.44 23.31
C LEU A 418 -17.11 17.30 22.65
N ILE A 419 -18.25 17.58 22.00
CA ILE A 419 -19.02 16.58 21.25
C ILE A 419 -18.17 16.01 20.10
N GLY A 420 -17.45 16.85 19.37
CA GLY A 420 -16.55 16.40 18.30
C GLY A 420 -15.45 15.48 18.83
N CYS A 421 -14.72 15.90 19.87
CA CYS A 421 -13.64 15.11 20.46
C CYS A 421 -14.10 13.77 21.05
N LEU A 422 -15.28 13.74 21.69
CA LEU A 422 -15.81 12.50 22.28
C LEU A 422 -16.52 11.62 21.26
N GLY A 423 -17.06 12.21 20.21
CA GLY A 423 -17.71 11.47 19.11
C GLY A 423 -16.73 10.91 18.08
N ALA A 424 -15.59 11.58 17.89
CA ALA A 424 -14.62 11.18 16.88
C ALA A 424 -14.15 9.70 17.02
N PRO A 425 -13.76 9.20 18.20
CA PRO A 425 -13.36 7.80 18.35
C PRO A 425 -14.48 6.83 17.97
N LEU A 426 -15.73 7.12 18.34
CA LEU A 426 -16.88 6.27 18.02
C LEU A 426 -17.18 6.25 16.52
N VAL A 427 -17.04 7.40 15.84
CA VAL A 427 -17.21 7.51 14.39
C VAL A 427 -16.05 6.80 13.67
N THR A 428 -14.82 6.94 14.16
CA THR A 428 -13.65 6.26 13.60
C THR A 428 -13.81 4.75 13.64
N GLU A 429 -14.30 4.18 14.72
CA GLU A 429 -14.56 2.74 14.83
C GLU A 429 -15.56 2.26 13.77
N VAL A 430 -16.62 3.02 13.51
CA VAL A 430 -17.60 2.70 12.45
C VAL A 430 -16.97 2.84 11.06
N ILE A 431 -16.17 3.88 10.83
CA ILE A 431 -15.47 4.07 9.55
C ILE A 431 -14.51 2.92 9.29
N MET A 432 -13.71 2.52 10.29
CA MET A 432 -12.80 1.37 10.17
C MET A 432 -13.53 0.07 9.84
N ALA A 433 -14.72 -0.16 10.45
CA ALA A 433 -15.54 -1.31 10.12
C ALA A 433 -16.05 -1.27 8.66
N ILE A 434 -16.43 -0.09 8.17
CA ILE A 434 -16.88 0.11 6.78
C ILE A 434 -15.69 -0.06 5.82
N GLU A 435 -14.54 0.52 6.11
CA GLU A 435 -13.33 0.39 5.29
C GLU A 435 -12.88 -1.07 5.18
N TYR A 436 -12.90 -1.80 6.29
CA TYR A 436 -12.63 -3.23 6.30
C TYR A 436 -13.62 -4.02 5.42
N TYR A 437 -14.91 -3.67 5.50
CA TYR A 437 -15.94 -4.26 4.65
C TYR A 437 -15.69 -3.97 3.16
N LEU A 438 -15.40 -2.71 2.80
CA LEU A 438 -15.09 -2.32 1.42
C LEU A 438 -13.81 -2.99 0.90
N TYR A 439 -12.79 -3.15 1.74
CA TYR A 439 -11.58 -3.89 1.43
C TYR A 439 -11.89 -5.35 1.08
N GLN A 440 -12.71 -6.01 1.87
CA GLN A 440 -13.14 -7.39 1.62
C GLN A 440 -13.87 -7.55 0.28
N ILE A 441 -14.69 -6.56 -0.11
CA ILE A 441 -15.44 -6.59 -1.38
C ILE A 441 -14.54 -6.32 -2.60
N ASN A 442 -13.64 -5.34 -2.51
CA ASN A 442 -12.96 -4.76 -3.67
C ASN A 442 -11.54 -5.28 -3.94
N ASN A 443 -11.02 -6.21 -3.15
CA ASN A 443 -9.65 -6.75 -3.30
C ASN A 443 -8.53 -5.69 -3.36
N TYR A 444 -8.71 -4.54 -2.72
CA TYR A 444 -7.68 -3.51 -2.75
C TYR A 444 -6.42 -3.92 -1.99
N ALA A 445 -5.27 -3.55 -2.59
CA ALA A 445 -3.93 -3.79 -2.10
C ALA A 445 -3.74 -3.38 -0.62
N GLU A 446 -2.94 -4.14 0.06
CA GLU A 446 -2.63 -4.03 1.48
C GLU A 446 -2.11 -2.65 1.86
N SER A 447 -2.78 -1.99 2.79
CA SER A 447 -2.13 -0.98 3.60
C SER A 447 -1.48 -1.69 4.80
N GLY A 448 -0.24 -1.37 5.15
CA GLY A 448 0.48 -1.97 6.27
C GLY A 448 -0.24 -1.89 7.63
N TYR A 449 -1.22 -1.00 7.74
CA TYR A 449 -2.14 -0.89 8.86
C TYR A 449 -3.09 -2.11 8.97
N MET A 450 -3.61 -2.60 7.83
CA MET A 450 -4.50 -3.76 7.79
C MET A 450 -3.74 -5.06 8.08
N GLU A 451 -2.48 -5.16 7.71
CA GLU A 451 -1.62 -6.29 8.06
C GLU A 451 -1.39 -6.37 9.56
N SER A 452 -1.18 -5.25 10.25
CA SER A 452 -1.04 -5.22 11.70
C SER A 452 -2.33 -5.61 12.45
N LEU A 453 -3.50 -5.28 11.90
CA LEU A 453 -4.80 -5.73 12.42
C LEU A 453 -5.02 -7.23 12.15
N ARG A 454 -4.58 -7.72 10.99
CA ARG A 454 -4.69 -9.11 10.56
C ARG A 454 -3.84 -10.04 11.45
N ASN A 455 -2.63 -9.60 11.81
CA ASN A 455 -1.70 -10.36 12.66
C ASN A 455 -1.90 -10.12 14.16
N GLY A 456 -2.77 -9.17 14.53
CA GLY A 456 -3.01 -8.80 15.91
C GLY A 456 -4.02 -9.71 16.61
N ARG A 457 -3.52 -10.56 17.50
CA ARG A 457 -4.39 -11.25 18.47
C ARG A 457 -4.95 -10.22 19.45
N ILE A 458 -6.20 -9.79 19.27
CA ILE A 458 -6.84 -8.94 20.27
C ILE A 458 -7.05 -9.76 21.55
N SER A 459 -6.34 -9.41 22.60
CA SER A 459 -6.47 -10.04 23.89
C SER A 459 -7.82 -9.69 24.56
N ILE A 460 -8.30 -10.54 25.47
CA ILE A 460 -9.48 -10.24 26.30
C ILE A 460 -9.32 -8.91 27.04
N ALA A 461 -8.07 -8.58 27.46
CA ALA A 461 -7.78 -7.30 28.10
C ALA A 461 -8.01 -6.11 27.16
N ALA A 462 -7.70 -6.25 25.86
CA ALA A 462 -7.97 -5.21 24.87
C ALA A 462 -9.49 -5.03 24.65
N PHE A 463 -10.29 -6.11 24.59
CA PHE A 463 -11.75 -6.00 24.53
C PHE A 463 -12.33 -5.33 25.79
N MET A 464 -11.81 -5.65 26.97
CA MET A 464 -12.21 -4.95 28.20
C MET A 464 -11.82 -3.47 28.16
N GLY A 465 -10.64 -3.14 27.64
CA GLY A 465 -10.18 -1.75 27.46
C GLY A 465 -11.07 -0.97 26.49
N ILE A 466 -11.39 -1.55 25.33
CA ILE A 466 -12.32 -0.99 24.36
C ILE A 466 -13.68 -0.77 25.00
N GLY A 467 -14.22 -1.79 25.70
CA GLY A 467 -15.51 -1.70 26.37
C GLY A 467 -15.55 -0.60 27.45
N ALA A 468 -14.54 -0.49 28.30
CA ALA A 468 -14.47 0.55 29.32
C ALA A 468 -14.29 1.96 28.71
N GLY A 469 -13.45 2.07 27.69
CA GLY A 469 -13.21 3.33 26.97
C GLY A 469 -14.46 3.83 26.26
N THR A 470 -15.13 2.97 25.50
CA THR A 470 -16.37 3.32 24.78
C THR A 470 -17.53 3.61 25.72
N PHE A 471 -17.63 2.90 26.87
CA PHE A 471 -18.62 3.23 27.91
C PHE A 471 -18.41 4.64 28.45
N ALA A 472 -17.19 4.98 28.86
CA ALA A 472 -16.86 6.29 29.40
C ALA A 472 -17.07 7.41 28.35
N ALA A 473 -16.57 7.20 27.14
CA ALA A 473 -16.72 8.15 26.03
C ALA A 473 -18.20 8.32 25.63
N GLY A 474 -18.96 7.21 25.54
CA GLY A 474 -20.38 7.23 25.21
C GLY A 474 -21.22 7.97 26.26
N LEU A 475 -20.95 7.75 27.55
CA LEU A 475 -21.63 8.51 28.63
C LEU A 475 -21.32 10.00 28.55
N LEU A 476 -20.05 10.37 28.39
CA LEU A 476 -19.64 11.78 28.30
C LEU A 476 -20.23 12.43 27.06
N PHE A 477 -20.19 11.76 25.93
CA PHE A 477 -20.82 12.21 24.69
C PHE A 477 -22.32 12.43 24.87
N LEU A 478 -23.03 11.47 25.48
CA LEU A 478 -24.47 11.58 25.71
C LEU A 478 -24.84 12.74 26.64
N VAL A 479 -24.06 12.97 27.70
CA VAL A 479 -24.24 14.13 28.58
C VAL A 479 -24.03 15.44 27.83
N ALA A 480 -22.99 15.52 27.02
CA ALA A 480 -22.69 16.67 26.17
C ALA A 480 -23.81 16.89 25.13
N TYR A 481 -24.25 15.84 24.45
CA TYR A 481 -25.35 15.85 23.50
C TYR A 481 -26.66 16.36 24.13
N LEU A 482 -27.03 15.82 25.29
CA LEU A 482 -28.23 16.26 26.00
C LEU A 482 -28.16 17.71 26.47
N SER A 483 -26.97 18.20 26.84
CA SER A 483 -26.75 19.63 27.11
C SER A 483 -27.01 20.47 25.86
N PHE A 484 -26.48 20.04 24.73
CA PHE A 484 -26.70 20.71 23.44
C PHE A 484 -28.17 20.74 23.05
N VAL A 485 -28.89 19.62 23.17
CA VAL A 485 -30.34 19.51 22.93
C VAL A 485 -31.14 20.49 23.83
N ARG A 486 -30.80 20.58 25.12
CA ARG A 486 -31.44 21.53 26.04
C ARG A 486 -31.26 22.99 25.61
N ARG A 487 -30.07 23.34 25.11
CA ARG A 487 -29.75 24.69 24.59
C ARG A 487 -30.53 25.00 23.33
N ILE A 488 -30.70 24.04 22.41
CA ILE A 488 -31.54 24.19 21.22
C ILE A 488 -32.98 24.47 21.64
N LYS A 489 -33.55 23.65 22.52
CA LYS A 489 -34.93 23.78 22.99
C LYS A 489 -35.16 25.12 23.73
N ALA A 490 -34.16 25.61 24.48
CA ALA A 490 -34.20 26.87 25.17
C ALA A 490 -33.89 28.09 24.28
N ARG A 491 -33.63 27.88 22.98
CA ARG A 491 -33.18 28.94 22.05
C ARG A 491 -31.95 29.72 22.55
N ASN A 492 -31.07 29.03 23.28
CA ASN A 492 -29.94 29.65 23.99
C ASN A 492 -28.58 29.46 23.28
N LEU A 493 -28.54 28.76 22.14
CA LEU A 493 -27.32 28.48 21.40
C LEU A 493 -26.56 29.76 21.02
N TRP A 494 -27.26 30.65 20.35
CA TRP A 494 -26.66 31.91 19.90
C TRP A 494 -26.38 32.89 21.05
N LYS A 495 -27.19 32.86 22.11
CA LYS A 495 -27.00 33.74 23.27
C LYS A 495 -25.69 33.50 24.00
N ASN A 496 -25.24 32.28 24.07
CA ASN A 496 -24.02 31.82 24.75
C ASN A 496 -22.84 31.55 23.79
N SER A 497 -22.92 31.98 22.53
CA SER A 497 -21.85 31.81 21.55
C SER A 497 -20.70 32.79 21.78
N ILE A 498 -19.46 32.31 21.62
CA ILE A 498 -18.25 33.14 21.58
C ILE A 498 -18.29 34.05 20.35
N CYS A 499 -18.76 33.56 19.22
CA CYS A 499 -18.91 34.35 18.00
C CYS A 499 -19.83 35.55 18.21
N LYS A 500 -20.97 35.35 18.92
CA LYS A 500 -21.85 36.50 19.26
C LYS A 500 -21.17 37.51 20.17
N TRP A 501 -20.45 37.03 21.19
CA TRP A 501 -19.72 37.89 22.10
C TRP A 501 -18.66 38.72 21.34
N PHE A 502 -17.92 38.08 20.45
CA PHE A 502 -16.92 38.72 19.60
C PHE A 502 -17.57 39.78 18.69
N LEU A 503 -18.64 39.43 17.96
CA LEU A 503 -19.37 40.36 17.09
C LEU A 503 -19.93 41.57 17.87
N GLN A 504 -20.44 41.36 19.08
CA GLN A 504 -20.91 42.45 19.94
C GLN A 504 -19.76 43.33 20.41
N SER A 505 -18.61 42.76 20.74
CA SER A 505 -17.42 43.53 21.13
C SER A 505 -16.88 44.36 19.96
N VAL A 506 -16.82 43.80 18.76
CA VAL A 506 -16.43 44.52 17.54
C VAL A 506 -17.42 45.64 17.23
N ALA A 507 -18.72 45.37 17.29
CA ALA A 507 -19.75 46.36 17.07
C ALA A 507 -19.69 47.50 18.12
N TYR A 508 -19.41 47.19 19.38
CA TYR A 508 -19.21 48.16 20.45
C TYR A 508 -17.97 49.03 20.18
N ILE A 509 -16.85 48.44 19.80
CA ILE A 509 -15.63 49.19 19.45
C ILE A 509 -15.89 50.12 18.25
N TYR A 510 -16.57 49.63 17.21
CA TYR A 510 -16.90 50.40 16.03
C TYR A 510 -17.83 51.58 16.35
N LYS A 511 -18.84 51.36 17.19
CA LYS A 511 -19.78 52.40 17.64
C LYS A 511 -19.09 53.46 18.48
N ASN A 512 -18.17 53.08 19.37
CA ASN A 512 -17.43 54.06 20.19
C ASN A 512 -16.39 54.85 19.36
N ARG A 513 -15.79 54.23 18.35
CA ARG A 513 -14.85 54.90 17.46
C ARG A 513 -15.55 55.99 16.61
N SER A 514 -16.80 55.74 16.18
CA SER A 514 -17.59 56.73 15.43
C SER A 514 -18.12 57.87 16.29
N SER A 515 -18.09 57.75 17.63
CA SER A 515 -18.45 58.83 18.53
C SER A 515 -17.27 59.72 18.96
N ILE A 516 -16.04 59.31 18.71
CA ILE A 516 -14.80 60.05 18.97
C ILE A 516 -14.39 60.90 17.75
N THR A 517 -14.92 60.56 16.58
CA THR A 517 -14.67 61.32 15.31
C THR A 517 -15.78 62.32 14.95
N LYS A 518 -16.73 62.54 15.81
CA LYS A 518 -17.66 63.70 15.81
C LYS A 518 -17.29 64.67 16.92
#